data_21b6e75c907dbd0d3541b533dfb5595b
#
_entry.id   21b6e75c907dbd0d3541b533dfb5595b
#
_cell.length_a   1.000
_cell.length_b   1.000
_cell.length_c   1.000
_cell.angle_alpha   90.00
_cell.angle_beta   90.00
_cell.angle_gamma   90.00
#
_symmetry.space_group_name_H-M   'P 1'
#
loop_
_entity.id
_entity.type
_entity.pdbx_description
1 polymer ?
#
loop_
_entity_poly.entity_id
_entity_poly.type
_entity_poly.pdbx_seq_one_letter_code
_entity_poly.pdbx_strand_id
1 'polypeptide(L)'
;MTSMKFMFGLATAAAMTAGGAFAEEQQFITIGTGGVTGVYYPTGGAICRLVNKGRRDHGVRCSVESTGGSVYNINTIREGELEFGVAQSDWQHHAFHGTSKFEDAGAFEGLRAVFSVHPEPFTVVARADAGITSFADLAGKRVNIGNPGSGARGTMEVLMEASGLTTDDFALATELKPAEQSAALCDNQIDAMVFTVGHPSGTIQEATTACDSVIVEVSGEAVDGLINDNAYYRTATVPGGMYRGNDSDIGTFGVGATFVSSDAVSEEVVYVLVKSIFENFDDFKGLHPAFANLKPEEMATAGLSAPLHDGAAKYYREMGWIE
;
A
#
# COMPACT_ATOMS: atom_id res chain seq x y z
N MET A 1 -12.27 89.20 37.25
CA MET A 1 -12.19 89.07 35.81
C MET A 1 -10.89 88.27 35.49
N THR A 2 -11.01 86.90 35.38
CA THR A 2 -9.83 86.06 35.20
C THR A 2 -10.16 85.14 34.04
N SER A 3 -9.37 85.27 32.96
CA SER A 3 -9.53 84.60 31.69
C SER A 3 -8.89 83.22 31.77
N MET A 4 -9.68 82.13 31.53
CA MET A 4 -9.21 80.77 31.51
C MET A 4 -8.99 80.33 30.06
N LYS A 5 -7.71 80.08 29.74
CA LYS A 5 -7.28 79.56 28.40
C LYS A 5 -7.46 78.04 28.37
N PHE A 6 -8.29 77.56 27.49
CA PHE A 6 -8.36 76.09 27.14
C PHE A 6 -7.25 75.74 26.17
N MET A 7 -6.41 74.81 26.55
CA MET A 7 -5.46 74.15 25.66
C MET A 7 -6.11 72.92 25.09
N PHE A 8 -6.28 72.90 23.76
CA PHE A 8 -6.66 71.68 23.01
C PHE A 8 -5.39 70.84 22.77
N GLY A 9 -5.34 69.69 23.40
CA GLY A 9 -4.30 68.65 23.09
C GLY A 9 -4.76 67.82 21.94
N LEU A 10 -3.99 67.82 20.85
CA LEU A 10 -4.12 66.92 19.69
C LEU A 10 -3.59 65.53 20.09
N ALA A 11 -4.48 64.54 20.28
CA ALA A 11 -4.10 63.14 20.45
C ALA A 11 -3.94 62.49 19.07
N THR A 12 -2.68 62.22 18.67
CA THR A 12 -2.37 61.45 17.47
C THR A 12 -2.60 59.97 17.76
N ALA A 13 -3.67 59.39 17.20
CA ALA A 13 -3.94 57.97 17.24
C ALA A 13 -3.00 57.25 16.23
N ALA A 14 -1.98 56.57 16.73
CA ALA A 14 -1.17 55.63 15.92
C ALA A 14 -1.99 54.38 15.65
N ALA A 15 -2.48 54.21 14.42
CA ALA A 15 -3.06 52.96 13.95
C ALA A 15 -1.98 51.90 13.84
N MET A 16 -1.90 50.97 14.80
CA MET A 16 -1.14 49.75 14.67
C MET A 16 -1.90 48.85 13.69
N THR A 17 -1.39 48.72 12.45
CA THR A 17 -1.77 47.66 11.54
C THR A 17 -1.19 46.37 12.09
N ALA A 18 -2.01 45.62 12.83
CA ALA A 18 -1.70 44.24 13.14
C ALA A 18 -1.70 43.45 11.80
N GLY A 19 -0.53 43.21 11.27
CA GLY A 19 -0.31 42.22 10.21
C GLY A 19 -0.75 40.89 10.77
N GLY A 20 -1.94 40.44 10.41
CA GLY A 20 -2.39 39.09 10.69
C GLY A 20 -1.44 38.14 9.92
N ALA A 21 -0.56 37.46 10.63
CA ALA A 21 0.05 36.27 10.11
C ALA A 21 -1.11 35.29 9.92
N PHE A 22 -1.57 35.12 8.70
CA PHE A 22 -2.42 33.98 8.34
C PHE A 22 -1.59 32.74 8.67
N ALA A 23 -1.91 32.06 9.77
CA ALA A 23 -1.43 30.72 10.00
C ALA A 23 -1.96 29.91 8.82
N GLU A 24 -1.07 29.41 7.98
CA GLU A 24 -1.40 28.48 6.90
C GLU A 24 -2.20 27.35 7.52
N GLU A 25 -3.40 27.08 7.01
CA GLU A 25 -4.33 26.11 7.58
C GLU A 25 -3.68 24.73 7.52
N GLN A 26 -3.42 24.13 8.69
CA GLN A 26 -2.76 22.84 8.75
C GLN A 26 -3.68 21.77 8.15
N GLN A 27 -3.18 21.05 7.17
CA GLN A 27 -3.88 19.95 6.55
C GLN A 27 -3.38 18.62 7.13
N PHE A 28 -4.30 17.79 7.59
CA PHE A 28 -4.00 16.47 8.12
C PHE A 28 -4.36 15.43 7.08
N ILE A 29 -3.45 14.50 6.84
CA ILE A 29 -3.65 13.38 5.95
C ILE A 29 -3.33 12.06 6.67
N THR A 30 -4.13 11.05 6.39
CA THR A 30 -3.96 9.69 6.92
C THR A 30 -3.73 8.72 5.78
N ILE A 31 -2.73 7.85 5.92
CA ILE A 31 -2.41 6.81 4.97
C ILE A 31 -2.87 5.46 5.52
N GLY A 32 -3.87 4.85 4.89
CA GLY A 32 -4.25 3.47 5.14
C GLY A 32 -3.18 2.50 4.59
N THR A 33 -2.80 1.52 5.37
CA THR A 33 -1.72 0.59 5.01
C THR A 33 -2.18 -0.87 5.05
N GLY A 34 -1.66 -1.68 5.92
CA GLY A 34 -1.99 -3.08 6.15
C GLY A 34 -1.46 -3.53 7.51
N GLY A 35 -1.29 -4.83 7.70
CA GLY A 35 -0.69 -5.36 8.91
C GLY A 35 0.74 -4.86 9.11
N VAL A 36 1.12 -4.59 10.38
CA VAL A 36 2.42 -3.98 10.74
C VAL A 36 3.65 -4.82 10.36
N THR A 37 3.49 -6.11 10.14
CA THR A 37 4.54 -7.05 9.73
C THR A 37 4.67 -7.20 8.21
N GLY A 38 3.76 -6.57 7.44
CA GLY A 38 3.83 -6.46 5.98
C GLY A 38 4.63 -5.22 5.56
N VAL A 39 4.73 -4.97 4.23
CA VAL A 39 5.51 -3.87 3.66
C VAL A 39 4.70 -2.57 3.51
N TYR A 40 3.37 -2.61 3.51
CA TYR A 40 2.55 -1.40 3.41
C TYR A 40 2.73 -0.45 4.60
N TYR A 41 2.84 -0.99 5.83
CA TYR A 41 3.00 -0.15 7.01
C TYR A 41 4.32 0.64 7.00
N PRO A 42 5.49 0.02 6.77
CA PRO A 42 6.73 0.78 6.58
C PRO A 42 6.69 1.70 5.34
N THR A 43 5.93 1.37 4.27
CA THR A 43 5.74 2.26 3.11
C THR A 43 5.04 3.56 3.53
N GLY A 44 3.89 3.47 4.19
CA GLY A 44 3.20 4.65 4.71
C GLY A 44 4.07 5.43 5.70
N GLY A 45 4.81 4.72 6.56
CA GLY A 45 5.76 5.32 7.51
C GLY A 45 6.87 6.11 6.83
N ALA A 46 7.44 5.57 5.74
CA ALA A 46 8.47 6.23 4.95
C ALA A 46 7.94 7.52 4.29
N ILE A 47 6.73 7.44 3.69
CA ILE A 47 6.04 8.58 3.08
C ILE A 47 5.81 9.67 4.14
N CYS A 48 5.15 9.32 5.25
CA CYS A 48 4.84 10.28 6.30
C CYS A 48 6.08 10.90 6.94
N ARG A 49 7.17 10.13 7.07
CA ARG A 49 8.45 10.67 7.57
C ARG A 49 8.96 11.80 6.69
N LEU A 50 8.94 11.63 5.36
CA LEU A 50 9.43 12.63 4.41
C LEU A 50 8.48 13.83 4.33
N VAL A 51 7.17 13.63 4.23
CA VAL A 51 6.17 14.71 4.28
C VAL A 51 6.30 15.53 5.56
N ASN A 52 6.37 14.88 6.72
CA ASN A 52 6.46 15.57 8.00
C ASN A 52 7.79 16.33 8.22
N LYS A 53 8.85 16.00 7.46
CA LYS A 53 10.14 16.73 7.48
C LYS A 53 9.95 18.18 7.04
N GLY A 54 9.10 18.43 6.01
CA GLY A 54 8.76 19.75 5.49
C GLY A 54 7.49 20.40 6.07
N ARG A 55 6.83 19.80 7.05
CA ARG A 55 5.50 20.23 7.54
C ARG A 55 5.38 21.68 8.03
N ARG A 56 6.48 22.33 8.33
CA ARG A 56 6.49 23.75 8.74
C ARG A 56 6.43 24.70 7.56
N ASP A 57 6.83 24.20 6.38
CA ASP A 57 6.93 25.00 5.15
C ASP A 57 5.65 24.88 4.31
N HIS A 58 5.01 23.72 4.32
CA HIS A 58 3.83 23.43 3.49
C HIS A 58 2.54 23.10 4.29
N GLY A 59 2.56 23.10 5.62
CA GLY A 59 1.39 22.90 6.46
C GLY A 59 0.82 21.48 6.52
N VAL A 60 1.24 20.53 5.67
CA VAL A 60 0.70 19.15 5.60
C VAL A 60 1.30 18.27 6.70
N ARG A 61 0.45 17.60 7.46
CA ARG A 61 0.80 16.61 8.50
C ARG A 61 0.28 15.25 8.13
N CYS A 62 1.16 14.26 8.12
CA CYS A 62 0.90 12.90 7.71
C CYS A 62 0.91 11.95 8.91
N SER A 63 -0.09 11.07 8.98
CA SER A 63 -0.19 9.93 9.90
C SER A 63 -0.41 8.62 9.15
N VAL A 64 -0.05 7.52 9.79
CA VAL A 64 -0.17 6.16 9.22
C VAL A 64 -1.15 5.36 10.06
N GLU A 65 -2.04 4.64 9.38
CA GLU A 65 -2.97 3.72 10.01
C GLU A 65 -2.72 2.27 9.53
N SER A 66 -2.66 1.33 10.48
CA SER A 66 -2.66 -0.10 10.18
C SER A 66 -4.10 -0.56 9.94
N THR A 67 -4.35 -1.08 8.75
CA THR A 67 -5.69 -1.42 8.26
C THR A 67 -5.82 -2.88 7.84
N GLY A 68 -6.97 -3.22 7.25
CA GLY A 68 -7.23 -4.52 6.63
C GLY A 68 -6.45 -4.77 5.33
N GLY A 69 -5.90 -3.74 4.69
CA GLY A 69 -5.17 -3.84 3.41
C GLY A 69 -5.94 -3.27 2.22
N SER A 70 -5.60 -3.69 1.00
CA SER A 70 -5.96 -3.03 -0.26
C SER A 70 -7.44 -2.71 -0.44
N VAL A 71 -8.31 -3.71 -0.30
CA VAL A 71 -9.77 -3.54 -0.52
C VAL A 71 -10.37 -2.63 0.56
N TYR A 72 -9.94 -2.82 1.82
CA TYR A 72 -10.34 -1.94 2.92
C TYR A 72 -9.93 -0.49 2.65
N ASN A 73 -8.66 -0.26 2.30
CA ASN A 73 -8.15 1.10 2.07
C ASN A 73 -8.91 1.82 0.97
N ILE A 74 -9.16 1.15 -0.16
CA ILE A 74 -9.88 1.73 -1.29
C ILE A 74 -11.33 2.08 -0.91
N ASN A 75 -12.02 1.21 -0.17
CA ASN A 75 -13.37 1.49 0.29
C ASN A 75 -13.41 2.68 1.27
N THR A 76 -12.46 2.74 2.20
CA THR A 76 -12.37 3.82 3.19
C THR A 76 -11.98 5.15 2.54
N ILE A 77 -11.18 5.14 1.44
CA ILE A 77 -10.93 6.33 0.60
C ILE A 77 -12.23 6.75 -0.12
N ARG A 78 -13.01 5.80 -0.66
CA ARG A 78 -14.30 6.08 -1.29
C ARG A 78 -15.27 6.76 -0.33
N GLU A 79 -15.26 6.36 0.93
CA GLU A 79 -16.09 6.91 2.00
C GLU A 79 -15.59 8.27 2.52
N GLY A 80 -14.38 8.69 2.11
CA GLY A 80 -13.76 9.95 2.53
C GLY A 80 -13.19 9.92 3.94
N GLU A 81 -12.95 8.73 4.50
CA GLU A 81 -12.37 8.54 5.84
C GLU A 81 -10.83 8.39 5.81
N LEU A 82 -10.26 8.11 4.63
CA LEU A 82 -8.82 8.13 4.36
C LEU A 82 -8.54 9.02 3.15
N GLU A 83 -7.49 9.82 3.21
CA GLU A 83 -7.01 10.60 2.06
C GLU A 83 -6.17 9.75 1.11
N PHE A 84 -5.42 8.79 1.65
CA PHE A 84 -4.50 7.95 0.89
C PHE A 84 -4.52 6.50 1.38
N GLY A 85 -4.09 5.60 0.50
CA GLY A 85 -3.91 4.20 0.85
C GLY A 85 -2.85 3.51 0.01
N VAL A 86 -2.27 2.45 0.55
CA VAL A 86 -1.47 1.51 -0.24
C VAL A 86 -2.37 0.37 -0.66
N ALA A 87 -2.36 0.03 -1.94
CA ALA A 87 -3.20 -1.02 -2.50
C ALA A 87 -2.47 -1.76 -3.63
N GLN A 88 -2.82 -3.02 -3.84
CA GLN A 88 -2.37 -3.80 -4.97
C GLN A 88 -2.91 -3.23 -6.29
N SER A 89 -2.15 -3.35 -7.36
CA SER A 89 -2.50 -2.85 -8.69
C SER A 89 -3.73 -3.51 -9.31
N ASP A 90 -4.00 -4.76 -9.00
CA ASP A 90 -5.23 -5.48 -9.40
C ASP A 90 -6.47 -4.87 -8.70
N TRP A 91 -6.40 -4.61 -7.39
CA TRP A 91 -7.52 -4.00 -6.66
C TRP A 91 -7.73 -2.54 -7.02
N GLN A 92 -6.67 -1.80 -7.39
CA GLN A 92 -6.81 -0.47 -8.00
C GLN A 92 -7.61 -0.56 -9.30
N HIS A 93 -7.29 -1.53 -10.17
CA HIS A 93 -8.02 -1.77 -11.43
C HIS A 93 -9.49 -2.11 -11.17
N HIS A 94 -9.74 -3.11 -10.34
CA HIS A 94 -11.09 -3.58 -10.06
C HIS A 94 -11.96 -2.50 -9.41
N ALA A 95 -11.41 -1.71 -8.51
CA ALA A 95 -12.14 -0.61 -7.87
C ALA A 95 -12.51 0.50 -8.85
N PHE A 96 -11.58 0.90 -9.72
CA PHE A 96 -11.84 1.93 -10.73
C PHE A 96 -12.93 1.50 -11.72
N HIS A 97 -12.95 0.22 -12.10
CA HIS A 97 -13.91 -0.33 -13.05
C HIS A 97 -15.18 -0.91 -12.42
N GLY A 98 -15.27 -1.05 -11.11
CA GLY A 98 -16.41 -1.65 -10.41
C GLY A 98 -16.58 -3.14 -10.70
N THR A 99 -15.50 -3.89 -10.69
CA THR A 99 -15.50 -5.34 -10.96
C THR A 99 -15.00 -6.14 -9.78
N SER A 100 -15.17 -7.46 -9.78
CA SER A 100 -14.72 -8.38 -8.72
C SER A 100 -15.25 -7.95 -7.33
N LYS A 101 -14.40 -7.74 -6.34
CA LYS A 101 -14.78 -7.32 -4.98
C LYS A 101 -15.51 -5.98 -4.88
N PHE A 102 -15.54 -5.21 -5.97
CA PHE A 102 -16.19 -3.89 -6.02
C PHE A 102 -17.48 -3.90 -6.87
N GLU A 103 -17.94 -5.07 -7.31
CA GLU A 103 -19.11 -5.20 -8.17
C GLU A 103 -20.38 -4.63 -7.52
N ASP A 104 -20.63 -4.97 -6.26
CA ASP A 104 -21.77 -4.46 -5.49
C ASP A 104 -21.68 -2.95 -5.21
N ALA A 105 -20.48 -2.42 -5.00
CA ALA A 105 -20.24 -1.02 -4.72
C ALA A 105 -20.18 -0.15 -6.00
N GLY A 106 -20.04 -0.79 -7.17
CA GLY A 106 -19.88 -0.13 -8.47
C GLY A 106 -18.51 0.52 -8.66
N ALA A 107 -18.31 1.10 -9.85
CA ALA A 107 -17.07 1.79 -10.20
C ALA A 107 -16.76 2.96 -9.25
N PHE A 108 -15.48 3.08 -8.90
CA PHE A 108 -14.98 4.24 -8.16
C PHE A 108 -14.26 5.18 -9.13
N GLU A 109 -15.01 5.95 -9.90
CA GLU A 109 -14.48 6.87 -10.92
C GLU A 109 -13.64 8.00 -10.31
N GLY A 110 -13.84 8.32 -9.02
CA GLY A 110 -13.04 9.27 -8.25
C GLY A 110 -11.68 8.74 -7.79
N LEU A 111 -11.39 7.43 -7.93
CA LEU A 111 -10.09 6.86 -7.54
C LEU A 111 -8.96 7.45 -8.40
N ARG A 112 -7.86 7.78 -7.76
CA ARG A 112 -6.66 8.33 -8.42
C ARG A 112 -5.41 7.55 -8.01
N ALA A 113 -4.59 7.22 -9.00
CA ALA A 113 -3.25 6.71 -8.77
C ALA A 113 -2.31 7.87 -8.43
N VAL A 114 -1.40 7.65 -7.49
CA VAL A 114 -0.35 8.62 -7.18
C VAL A 114 0.99 8.12 -7.72
N PHE A 115 1.45 6.95 -7.29
CA PHE A 115 2.64 6.27 -7.83
C PHE A 115 2.60 4.77 -7.54
N SER A 116 3.40 3.99 -8.26
CA SER A 116 3.69 2.59 -7.90
C SER A 116 4.84 2.49 -6.91
N VAL A 117 4.90 1.41 -6.15
CA VAL A 117 5.95 1.19 -5.15
C VAL A 117 6.72 -0.09 -5.50
N HIS A 118 6.63 -1.12 -4.72
CA HIS A 118 7.39 -2.37 -4.88
C HIS A 118 6.57 -3.47 -5.56
N PRO A 119 7.21 -4.47 -6.17
CA PRO A 119 6.52 -5.69 -6.61
C PRO A 119 6.02 -6.49 -5.40
N GLU A 120 4.93 -7.22 -5.59
CA GLU A 120 4.30 -8.05 -4.59
C GLU A 120 4.06 -9.47 -5.14
N PRO A 121 5.06 -10.35 -5.02
CA PRO A 121 4.89 -11.77 -5.32
C PRO A 121 3.79 -12.41 -4.47
N PHE A 122 2.91 -13.19 -5.10
CA PHE A 122 2.00 -14.08 -4.40
C PHE A 122 2.80 -15.19 -3.75
N THR A 123 2.82 -15.25 -2.45
CA THR A 123 3.72 -16.11 -1.68
C THR A 123 2.94 -17.11 -0.85
N VAL A 124 3.19 -18.39 -1.06
CA VAL A 124 2.71 -19.48 -0.22
C VAL A 124 3.87 -19.93 0.66
N VAL A 125 3.69 -19.90 1.97
CA VAL A 125 4.64 -20.46 2.93
C VAL A 125 4.02 -21.65 3.61
N ALA A 126 4.66 -22.81 3.52
CA ALA A 126 4.18 -24.06 4.09
C ALA A 126 5.17 -24.59 5.14
N ARG A 127 4.68 -25.31 6.12
CA ARG A 127 5.55 -26.10 7.01
C ARG A 127 6.29 -27.16 6.19
N ALA A 128 7.57 -27.35 6.46
CA ALA A 128 8.40 -28.29 5.73
C ALA A 128 7.89 -29.75 5.79
N ASP A 129 7.20 -30.13 6.88
CA ASP A 129 6.62 -31.45 7.09
C ASP A 129 5.19 -31.62 6.53
N ALA A 130 4.59 -30.57 5.97
CA ALA A 130 3.21 -30.60 5.47
C ALA A 130 3.06 -31.31 4.11
N GLY A 131 4.17 -31.57 3.40
CA GLY A 131 4.16 -32.21 2.09
C GLY A 131 3.47 -31.37 1.00
N ILE A 132 3.62 -30.04 1.06
CA ILE A 132 3.08 -29.07 0.10
C ILE A 132 4.25 -28.60 -0.77
N THR A 133 4.18 -28.89 -2.07
CA THR A 133 5.21 -28.58 -3.07
C THR A 133 4.67 -27.75 -4.24
N SER A 134 3.34 -27.63 -4.35
CA SER A 134 2.63 -26.84 -5.35
C SER A 134 1.35 -26.24 -4.75
N PHE A 135 0.74 -25.30 -5.47
CA PHE A 135 -0.53 -24.71 -5.06
C PHE A 135 -1.66 -25.75 -4.96
N ALA A 136 -1.67 -26.75 -5.82
CA ALA A 136 -2.67 -27.83 -5.81
C ALA A 136 -2.61 -28.70 -4.53
N ASP A 137 -1.44 -28.82 -3.91
CA ASP A 137 -1.26 -29.61 -2.68
C ASP A 137 -1.92 -28.93 -1.44
N LEU A 138 -2.44 -27.73 -1.58
CA LEU A 138 -3.21 -27.06 -0.53
C LEU A 138 -4.57 -27.73 -0.29
N ALA A 139 -5.10 -28.49 -1.26
CA ALA A 139 -6.32 -29.27 -1.08
C ALA A 139 -6.15 -30.28 0.08
N GLY A 140 -7.14 -30.33 0.97
CA GLY A 140 -7.14 -31.14 2.18
C GLY A 140 -6.21 -30.65 3.31
N LYS A 141 -5.57 -29.48 3.18
CA LYS A 141 -4.72 -28.86 4.19
C LYS A 141 -5.44 -27.78 4.99
N ARG A 142 -4.85 -27.40 6.12
CA ARG A 142 -5.27 -26.25 6.91
C ARG A 142 -4.56 -25.02 6.37
N VAL A 143 -5.27 -24.12 5.71
CA VAL A 143 -4.69 -23.01 4.97
C VAL A 143 -5.18 -21.68 5.51
N ASN A 144 -4.27 -20.75 5.80
CA ASN A 144 -4.65 -19.36 6.00
C ASN A 144 -4.71 -18.65 4.65
N ILE A 145 -5.92 -18.27 4.24
CA ILE A 145 -6.22 -17.67 2.95
C ILE A 145 -6.22 -16.13 2.98
N GLY A 146 -5.81 -15.53 4.11
CA GLY A 146 -5.74 -14.08 4.31
C GLY A 146 -6.98 -13.50 4.98
N ASN A 147 -6.81 -12.34 5.61
CA ASN A 147 -7.90 -11.66 6.33
C ASN A 147 -8.89 -10.98 5.38
N PRO A 148 -10.18 -10.86 5.76
CA PRO A 148 -11.17 -10.10 5.01
C PRO A 148 -10.72 -8.66 4.77
N GLY A 149 -11.00 -8.12 3.58
CA GLY A 149 -10.60 -6.77 3.18
C GLY A 149 -9.14 -6.62 2.73
N SER A 150 -8.31 -7.68 2.85
CA SER A 150 -6.95 -7.66 2.31
C SER A 150 -6.92 -7.96 0.81
N GLY A 151 -5.95 -7.37 0.11
CA GLY A 151 -5.69 -7.70 -1.28
C GLY A 151 -5.20 -9.14 -1.44
N ALA A 152 -4.37 -9.62 -0.50
CA ALA A 152 -3.86 -11.00 -0.50
C ALA A 152 -4.99 -12.04 -0.46
N ARG A 153 -6.04 -11.81 0.33
CA ARG A 153 -7.25 -12.66 0.35
C ARG A 153 -7.94 -12.67 -1.01
N GLY A 154 -8.12 -11.50 -1.61
CA GLY A 154 -8.76 -11.42 -2.92
C GLY A 154 -7.94 -12.11 -4.01
N THR A 155 -6.63 -11.91 -4.07
CA THR A 155 -5.73 -12.59 -5.04
C THR A 155 -5.73 -14.11 -4.81
N MET A 156 -5.78 -14.58 -3.55
CA MET A 156 -5.93 -16.01 -3.24
C MET A 156 -7.23 -16.56 -3.83
N GLU A 157 -8.36 -15.86 -3.67
CA GLU A 157 -9.65 -16.31 -4.20
C GLU A 157 -9.67 -16.34 -5.72
N VAL A 158 -9.03 -15.37 -6.40
CA VAL A 158 -8.87 -15.37 -7.86
C VAL A 158 -8.05 -16.59 -8.32
N LEU A 159 -6.94 -16.92 -7.65
CA LEU A 159 -6.16 -18.10 -8.00
C LEU A 159 -6.90 -19.41 -7.68
N MET A 160 -7.65 -19.46 -6.57
CA MET A 160 -8.49 -20.62 -6.25
C MET A 160 -9.53 -20.86 -7.35
N GLU A 161 -10.24 -19.83 -7.78
CA GLU A 161 -11.23 -19.92 -8.87
C GLU A 161 -10.58 -20.41 -10.17
N ALA A 162 -9.46 -19.81 -10.57
CA ALA A 162 -8.71 -20.22 -11.77
C ALA A 162 -8.20 -21.65 -11.69
N SER A 163 -7.94 -22.16 -10.48
CA SER A 163 -7.45 -23.53 -10.22
C SER A 163 -8.57 -24.52 -9.96
N GLY A 164 -9.84 -24.10 -9.95
CA GLY A 164 -11.00 -24.93 -9.63
C GLY A 164 -11.09 -25.34 -8.16
N LEU A 165 -10.44 -24.58 -7.25
CA LEU A 165 -10.50 -24.81 -5.81
C LEU A 165 -11.49 -23.85 -5.14
N THR A 166 -12.10 -24.33 -4.07
CA THR A 166 -12.97 -23.57 -3.18
C THR A 166 -12.49 -23.70 -1.72
N THR A 167 -13.06 -22.95 -0.82
CA THR A 167 -12.73 -23.09 0.62
C THR A 167 -13.11 -24.45 1.18
N ASP A 168 -14.07 -25.15 0.58
CA ASP A 168 -14.53 -26.49 0.99
C ASP A 168 -13.50 -27.58 0.65
N ASP A 169 -12.57 -27.31 -0.25
CA ASP A 169 -11.50 -28.22 -0.58
C ASP A 169 -10.35 -28.25 0.46
N PHE A 170 -10.36 -27.30 1.42
CA PHE A 170 -9.39 -27.25 2.51
C PHE A 170 -9.92 -28.01 3.74
N ALA A 171 -9.03 -28.66 4.50
CA ALA A 171 -9.41 -29.23 5.79
C ALA A 171 -9.83 -28.12 6.78
N LEU A 172 -9.24 -26.94 6.64
CA LEU A 172 -9.59 -25.73 7.39
C LEU A 172 -9.11 -24.50 6.58
N ALA A 173 -10.01 -23.58 6.30
CA ALA A 173 -9.67 -22.25 5.81
C ALA A 173 -9.70 -21.27 7.00
N THR A 174 -8.58 -20.58 7.28
CA THR A 174 -8.50 -19.52 8.29
C THR A 174 -8.29 -18.17 7.65
N GLU A 175 -8.63 -17.11 8.36
CA GLU A 175 -8.62 -15.72 7.90
C GLU A 175 -7.77 -14.82 8.81
N LEU A 176 -6.64 -15.34 9.27
CA LEU A 176 -5.73 -14.66 10.19
C LEU A 176 -5.07 -13.45 9.54
N LYS A 177 -4.85 -12.43 10.36
CA LYS A 177 -4.08 -11.25 9.95
C LYS A 177 -2.58 -11.58 9.81
N PRO A 178 -1.80 -10.80 9.03
CA PRO A 178 -0.38 -11.05 8.82
C PRO A 178 0.44 -11.29 10.08
N ALA A 179 0.17 -10.53 11.15
CA ALA A 179 0.89 -10.68 12.42
C ALA A 179 0.59 -11.99 13.19
N GLU A 180 -0.47 -12.71 12.82
CA GLU A 180 -0.91 -13.94 13.48
C GLU A 180 -0.49 -15.20 12.70
N GLN A 181 -0.23 -15.04 11.40
CA GLN A 181 0.02 -16.15 10.47
C GLN A 181 1.27 -16.96 10.84
N SER A 182 2.37 -16.28 11.16
CA SER A 182 3.66 -16.92 11.47
C SER A 182 3.56 -17.82 12.71
N ALA A 183 2.94 -17.31 13.77
CA ALA A 183 2.72 -18.07 14.99
C ALA A 183 1.81 -19.28 14.74
N ALA A 184 0.69 -19.09 14.04
CA ALA A 184 -0.24 -20.17 13.71
C ALA A 184 0.41 -21.29 12.87
N LEU A 185 1.30 -20.92 11.92
CA LEU A 185 2.07 -21.87 11.13
C LEU A 185 3.03 -22.67 12.02
N CYS A 186 3.82 -21.98 12.84
CA CYS A 186 4.86 -22.61 13.67
C CYS A 186 4.27 -23.40 14.84
N ASP A 187 3.11 -23.01 15.36
CA ASP A 187 2.36 -23.74 16.38
C ASP A 187 1.53 -24.92 15.82
N ASN A 188 1.71 -25.26 14.54
CA ASN A 188 0.98 -26.34 13.87
C ASN A 188 -0.55 -26.18 13.92
N GLN A 189 -1.06 -24.95 13.91
CA GLN A 189 -2.48 -24.66 13.78
C GLN A 189 -2.93 -24.66 12.32
N ILE A 190 -2.03 -24.24 11.41
CA ILE A 190 -2.19 -24.27 9.96
C ILE A 190 -1.00 -24.99 9.30
N ASP A 191 -1.19 -25.49 8.10
CA ASP A 191 -0.16 -26.18 7.31
C ASP A 191 0.51 -25.23 6.31
N ALA A 192 -0.24 -24.22 5.85
CA ALA A 192 0.25 -23.17 4.94
C ALA A 192 -0.42 -21.84 5.21
N MET A 193 0.30 -20.76 4.87
CA MET A 193 -0.24 -19.40 4.83
C MET A 193 0.04 -18.76 3.48
N VAL A 194 -0.85 -17.84 3.06
CA VAL A 194 -0.75 -17.11 1.81
C VAL A 194 -0.60 -15.61 2.10
N PHE A 195 0.33 -14.97 1.38
CA PHE A 195 0.51 -13.54 1.49
C PHE A 195 1.02 -12.95 0.16
N THR A 196 0.27 -12.01 -0.41
CA THR A 196 0.75 -11.17 -1.52
C THR A 196 1.41 -9.95 -0.91
N VAL A 197 2.74 -9.85 -1.02
CA VAL A 197 3.51 -8.87 -0.24
C VAL A 197 4.86 -8.56 -0.88
N GLY A 198 5.38 -7.36 -0.64
CA GLY A 198 6.76 -7.01 -0.99
C GLY A 198 7.78 -7.80 -0.16
N HIS A 199 8.94 -8.03 -0.76
CA HIS A 199 10.04 -8.76 -0.12
C HIS A 199 11.26 -7.85 0.10
N PRO A 200 11.97 -8.03 1.27
CA PRO A 200 11.69 -8.95 2.36
C PRO A 200 10.47 -8.53 3.19
N SER A 201 9.70 -9.52 3.66
CA SER A 201 8.53 -9.34 4.52
C SER A 201 8.83 -9.85 5.93
N GLY A 202 8.47 -9.06 6.94
CA GLY A 202 8.63 -9.45 8.36
C GLY A 202 7.85 -10.71 8.71
N THR A 203 6.62 -10.85 8.22
CA THR A 203 5.79 -12.06 8.42
C THR A 203 6.48 -13.32 7.91
N ILE A 204 7.01 -13.28 6.67
CA ILE A 204 7.65 -14.46 6.08
C ILE A 204 8.98 -14.75 6.77
N GLN A 205 9.73 -13.70 7.13
CA GLN A 205 10.98 -13.85 7.86
C GLN A 205 10.77 -14.46 9.26
N GLU A 206 9.71 -14.06 9.95
CA GLU A 206 9.33 -14.64 11.22
C GLU A 206 8.99 -16.12 11.08
N ALA A 207 8.12 -16.50 10.15
CA ALA A 207 7.75 -17.90 9.89
C ALA A 207 8.97 -18.78 9.58
N THR A 208 9.83 -18.33 8.65
CA THR A 208 11.02 -19.10 8.22
C THR A 208 12.14 -19.13 9.30
N THR A 209 12.12 -18.23 10.25
CA THR A 209 13.09 -18.21 11.35
C THR A 209 12.61 -19.01 12.56
N ALA A 210 11.31 -18.92 12.89
CA ALA A 210 10.74 -19.55 14.09
C ALA A 210 10.54 -21.06 13.93
N CYS A 211 10.23 -21.54 12.72
CA CYS A 211 10.05 -22.97 12.45
C CYS A 211 10.60 -23.36 11.07
N ASP A 212 10.68 -24.67 10.81
CA ASP A 212 11.08 -25.18 9.51
C ASP A 212 9.93 -25.03 8.53
N SER A 213 10.07 -24.07 7.60
CA SER A 213 9.09 -23.73 6.61
C SER A 213 9.74 -23.45 5.26
N VAL A 214 8.99 -23.68 4.20
CA VAL A 214 9.42 -23.51 2.81
C VAL A 214 8.48 -22.58 2.07
N ILE A 215 9.03 -21.82 1.13
CA ILE A 215 8.24 -21.06 0.17
C ILE A 215 7.93 -22.00 -0.99
N VAL A 216 6.66 -22.10 -1.36
CA VAL A 216 6.16 -23.01 -2.37
C VAL A 216 6.10 -22.32 -3.72
N GLU A 217 6.57 -22.99 -4.77
CA GLU A 217 6.41 -22.49 -6.13
C GLU A 217 4.92 -22.42 -6.52
N VAL A 218 4.53 -21.34 -7.17
CA VAL A 218 3.16 -21.13 -7.66
C VAL A 218 3.20 -20.86 -9.15
N SER A 219 2.99 -21.91 -9.93
CA SER A 219 3.10 -21.92 -11.39
C SER A 219 2.04 -22.85 -12.02
N GLY A 220 1.97 -22.89 -13.34
CA GLY A 220 1.10 -23.77 -14.10
C GLY A 220 0.00 -23.04 -14.86
N GLU A 221 -0.88 -23.80 -15.53
CA GLU A 221 -1.85 -23.30 -16.50
C GLU A 221 -2.78 -22.20 -15.93
N ALA A 222 -3.22 -22.34 -14.69
CA ALA A 222 -4.06 -21.33 -14.03
C ALA A 222 -3.33 -19.98 -13.86
N VAL A 223 -2.06 -20.04 -13.43
CA VAL A 223 -1.22 -18.84 -13.28
C VAL A 223 -0.91 -18.21 -14.64
N ASP A 224 -0.57 -19.03 -15.62
CA ASP A 224 -0.29 -18.56 -16.99
C ASP A 224 -1.53 -17.89 -17.61
N GLY A 225 -2.73 -18.46 -17.39
CA GLY A 225 -4.00 -17.85 -17.78
C GLY A 225 -4.21 -16.49 -17.14
N LEU A 226 -4.04 -16.39 -15.82
CA LEU A 226 -4.19 -15.12 -15.10
C LEU A 226 -3.24 -14.03 -15.63
N ILE A 227 -1.97 -14.38 -15.91
CA ILE A 227 -0.98 -13.44 -16.43
C ILE A 227 -1.33 -13.00 -17.87
N ASN A 228 -1.77 -13.93 -18.71
CA ASN A 228 -2.08 -13.63 -20.10
C ASN A 228 -3.34 -12.78 -20.27
N ASP A 229 -4.34 -12.98 -19.41
CA ASP A 229 -5.63 -12.33 -19.51
C ASP A 229 -5.69 -10.98 -18.79
N ASN A 230 -4.75 -10.70 -17.88
CA ASN A 230 -4.83 -9.52 -17.00
C ASN A 230 -3.49 -8.78 -16.92
N ALA A 231 -3.46 -7.57 -17.44
CA ALA A 231 -2.23 -6.74 -17.50
C ALA A 231 -1.66 -6.34 -16.12
N TYR A 232 -2.42 -6.48 -15.04
CA TYR A 232 -1.97 -6.19 -13.67
C TYR A 232 -1.28 -7.40 -13.00
N TYR A 233 -1.37 -8.62 -13.57
CA TYR A 233 -0.59 -9.77 -13.14
C TYR A 233 0.66 -9.94 -14.00
N ARG A 234 1.71 -10.46 -13.40
CA ARG A 234 3.00 -10.71 -14.05
C ARG A 234 3.73 -11.86 -13.37
N THR A 235 4.64 -12.50 -14.10
CA THR A 235 5.60 -13.42 -13.51
C THR A 235 6.42 -12.69 -12.45
N ALA A 236 6.63 -13.35 -11.33
CA ALA A 236 7.40 -12.85 -10.20
C ALA A 236 8.33 -13.93 -9.65
N THR A 237 9.33 -13.53 -8.90
CA THR A 237 10.29 -14.42 -8.25
C THR A 237 10.54 -13.94 -6.82
N VAL A 238 10.52 -14.85 -5.88
CA VAL A 238 11.07 -14.62 -4.54
C VAL A 238 12.53 -15.07 -4.58
N PRO A 239 13.50 -14.15 -4.37
CA PRO A 239 14.92 -14.49 -4.51
C PRO A 239 15.37 -15.52 -3.48
N GLY A 240 16.18 -16.48 -3.93
CA GLY A 240 16.84 -17.46 -3.07
C GLY A 240 17.80 -16.81 -2.08
N GLY A 241 17.94 -17.44 -0.92
CA GLY A 241 18.81 -16.96 0.16
C GLY A 241 18.23 -15.78 0.98
N MET A 242 17.07 -15.24 0.59
CA MET A 242 16.42 -14.15 1.32
C MET A 242 15.83 -14.63 2.66
N TYR A 243 15.35 -15.84 2.72
CA TYR A 243 14.72 -16.45 3.89
C TYR A 243 15.40 -17.77 4.27
N ARG A 244 15.51 -18.05 5.57
CA ARG A 244 16.12 -19.29 6.08
C ARG A 244 15.46 -20.52 5.46
N GLY A 245 16.26 -21.47 4.98
CA GLY A 245 15.78 -22.73 4.38
C GLY A 245 15.22 -22.60 2.97
N ASN A 246 15.38 -21.44 2.32
CA ASN A 246 14.89 -21.15 0.98
C ASN A 246 16.06 -20.60 0.13
N ASP A 247 16.99 -21.48 -0.25
CA ASP A 247 18.27 -21.09 -0.88
C ASP A 247 18.16 -20.84 -2.40
N SER A 248 17.09 -21.31 -3.04
CA SER A 248 16.85 -21.17 -4.49
C SER A 248 15.79 -20.12 -4.78
N ASP A 249 15.85 -19.52 -5.96
CA ASP A 249 14.80 -18.67 -6.49
C ASP A 249 13.49 -19.45 -6.62
N ILE A 250 12.39 -18.86 -6.16
CA ILE A 250 11.05 -19.46 -6.21
C ILE A 250 10.20 -18.69 -7.20
N GLY A 251 9.75 -19.39 -8.25
CA GLY A 251 8.84 -18.85 -9.26
C GLY A 251 7.42 -18.68 -8.74
N THR A 252 6.79 -17.57 -9.10
CA THR A 252 5.39 -17.28 -8.78
C THR A 252 4.85 -16.20 -9.74
N PHE A 253 3.65 -15.72 -9.50
CA PHE A 253 3.12 -14.54 -10.11
C PHE A 253 2.96 -13.41 -9.06
N GLY A 254 2.61 -12.23 -9.51
CA GLY A 254 2.40 -11.14 -8.57
C GLY A 254 1.80 -9.90 -9.22
N VAL A 255 1.64 -8.90 -8.39
CA VAL A 255 1.11 -7.57 -8.69
C VAL A 255 2.13 -6.50 -8.30
N GLY A 256 1.77 -5.24 -8.38
CA GLY A 256 2.52 -4.14 -7.81
C GLY A 256 1.78 -3.54 -6.61
N ALA A 257 2.50 -3.05 -5.62
CA ALA A 257 1.96 -2.11 -4.65
C ALA A 257 1.81 -0.75 -5.34
N THR A 258 0.68 -0.09 -5.12
CA THR A 258 0.40 1.26 -5.61
C THR A 258 -0.04 2.16 -4.47
N PHE A 259 0.29 3.43 -4.57
CA PHE A 259 -0.17 4.45 -3.66
C PHE A 259 -1.32 5.20 -4.33
N VAL A 260 -2.47 5.19 -3.70
CA VAL A 260 -3.73 5.68 -4.26
C VAL A 260 -4.36 6.74 -3.37
N SER A 261 -5.22 7.56 -3.98
CA SER A 261 -6.00 8.63 -3.38
C SER A 261 -7.34 8.77 -4.10
N SER A 262 -8.06 9.84 -3.85
CA SER A 262 -9.24 10.23 -4.62
C SER A 262 -9.11 11.66 -5.14
N ASP A 263 -9.94 12.01 -6.13
CA ASP A 263 -10.05 13.38 -6.66
C ASP A 263 -10.64 14.39 -5.66
N ALA A 264 -11.10 13.92 -4.50
CA ALA A 264 -11.52 14.78 -3.40
C ALA A 264 -10.34 15.39 -2.63
N VAL A 265 -9.15 14.80 -2.72
CA VAL A 265 -7.92 15.37 -2.12
C VAL A 265 -7.39 16.48 -3.01
N SER A 266 -6.98 17.60 -2.44
CA SER A 266 -6.55 18.77 -3.22
C SER A 266 -5.26 18.48 -4.02
N GLU A 267 -5.15 19.09 -5.22
CA GLU A 267 -3.94 19.05 -6.06
C GLU A 267 -2.69 19.44 -5.27
N GLU A 268 -2.79 20.48 -4.44
CA GLU A 268 -1.66 20.98 -3.66
C GLU A 268 -1.13 19.95 -2.65
N VAL A 269 -2.02 19.28 -1.91
CA VAL A 269 -1.64 18.25 -0.94
C VAL A 269 -0.92 17.10 -1.62
N VAL A 270 -1.45 16.60 -2.74
CA VAL A 270 -0.82 15.50 -3.47
C VAL A 270 0.49 15.93 -4.11
N TYR A 271 0.57 17.14 -4.68
CA TYR A 271 1.81 17.70 -5.21
C TYR A 271 2.90 17.79 -4.14
N VAL A 272 2.58 18.36 -2.97
CA VAL A 272 3.51 18.45 -1.83
C VAL A 272 4.00 17.07 -1.38
N LEU A 273 3.10 16.10 -1.28
CA LEU A 273 3.43 14.74 -0.89
C LEU A 273 4.40 14.10 -1.88
N VAL A 274 4.05 14.13 -3.17
CA VAL A 274 4.87 13.56 -4.25
C VAL A 274 6.24 14.24 -4.29
N LYS A 275 6.29 15.57 -4.26
CA LYS A 275 7.52 16.35 -4.21
C LYS A 275 8.39 15.98 -3.01
N SER A 276 7.79 15.83 -1.82
CA SER A 276 8.52 15.46 -0.60
C SER A 276 9.24 14.12 -0.72
N ILE A 277 8.66 13.17 -1.46
CA ILE A 277 9.23 11.84 -1.68
C ILE A 277 10.34 11.90 -2.73
N PHE A 278 10.05 12.44 -3.91
CA PHE A 278 10.97 12.37 -5.04
C PHE A 278 12.16 13.33 -4.92
N GLU A 279 12.02 14.46 -4.24
CA GLU A 279 13.17 15.31 -3.88
C GLU A 279 14.07 14.70 -2.78
N ASN A 280 13.58 13.72 -2.02
CA ASN A 280 14.33 12.97 -1.01
C ASN A 280 14.39 11.48 -1.36
N PHE A 281 14.52 11.15 -2.65
CA PHE A 281 14.32 9.79 -3.14
C PHE A 281 15.35 8.80 -2.61
N ASP A 282 16.62 9.19 -2.46
CA ASP A 282 17.64 8.33 -1.86
C ASP A 282 17.35 8.05 -0.38
N ASP A 283 16.86 9.05 0.36
CA ASP A 283 16.37 8.84 1.73
C ASP A 283 15.20 7.83 1.73
N PHE A 284 14.22 7.97 0.80
CA PHE A 284 13.09 7.06 0.68
C PHE A 284 13.54 5.61 0.44
N LYS A 285 14.42 5.39 -0.52
CA LYS A 285 14.98 4.06 -0.83
C LYS A 285 15.69 3.42 0.35
N GLY A 286 16.34 4.22 1.17
CA GLY A 286 17.04 3.76 2.38
C GLY A 286 16.12 3.36 3.53
N LEU A 287 14.82 3.65 3.48
CA LEU A 287 13.90 3.41 4.59
C LEU A 287 13.38 1.97 4.68
N HIS A 288 13.42 1.21 3.57
CA HIS A 288 13.08 -0.21 3.57
C HIS A 288 13.79 -0.95 2.44
N PRO A 289 14.26 -2.20 2.66
CA PRO A 289 14.96 -2.96 1.61
C PRO A 289 14.14 -3.20 0.34
N ALA A 290 12.81 -3.33 0.44
CA ALA A 290 11.92 -3.47 -0.71
C ALA A 290 11.95 -2.26 -1.67
N PHE A 291 12.48 -1.11 -1.24
CA PHE A 291 12.56 0.10 -2.06
C PHE A 291 13.91 0.24 -2.79
N ALA A 292 14.88 -0.62 -2.52
CA ALA A 292 16.26 -0.49 -2.99
C ALA A 292 16.38 -0.33 -4.52
N ASN A 293 15.50 -0.98 -5.27
CA ASN A 293 15.52 -1.02 -6.74
C ASN A 293 14.51 -0.07 -7.40
N LEU A 294 13.81 0.76 -6.63
CA LEU A 294 12.85 1.71 -7.17
C LEU A 294 13.55 2.78 -8.04
N LYS A 295 12.86 3.21 -9.08
CA LYS A 295 13.25 4.30 -9.98
C LYS A 295 12.09 5.28 -10.11
N PRO A 296 12.34 6.59 -10.01
CA PRO A 296 11.28 7.61 -10.00
C PRO A 296 10.36 7.54 -11.23
N GLU A 297 10.95 7.41 -12.42
CA GLU A 297 10.21 7.39 -13.68
C GLU A 297 9.30 6.14 -13.78
N GLU A 298 9.79 4.99 -13.30
CA GLU A 298 9.00 3.76 -13.24
C GLU A 298 7.86 3.87 -12.25
N MET A 299 8.09 4.49 -11.08
CA MET A 299 7.06 4.72 -10.07
C MET A 299 5.93 5.64 -10.58
N ALA A 300 6.27 6.62 -11.42
CA ALA A 300 5.31 7.55 -11.99
C ALA A 300 4.41 6.93 -13.06
N THR A 301 4.80 5.81 -13.68
CA THR A 301 4.15 5.31 -14.90
C THR A 301 3.75 3.83 -14.87
N ALA A 302 4.48 2.98 -14.13
CA ALA A 302 4.28 1.54 -14.19
C ALA A 302 3.18 1.05 -13.24
N GLY A 303 2.32 0.13 -13.71
CA GLY A 303 1.34 -0.57 -12.87
C GLY A 303 0.20 0.30 -12.34
N LEU A 304 -0.02 1.47 -12.91
CA LEU A 304 -1.10 2.39 -12.56
C LEU A 304 -2.28 2.17 -13.50
N SER A 305 -3.41 1.71 -12.96
CA SER A 305 -4.61 1.36 -13.73
C SER A 305 -5.78 2.34 -13.53
N ALA A 306 -5.68 3.24 -12.56
CA ALA A 306 -6.56 4.41 -12.42
C ALA A 306 -5.85 5.67 -12.99
N PRO A 307 -6.59 6.73 -13.35
CA PRO A 307 -5.99 8.00 -13.75
C PRO A 307 -5.07 8.56 -12.66
N LEU A 308 -3.97 9.21 -13.08
CA LEU A 308 -3.11 9.92 -12.14
C LEU A 308 -3.88 11.04 -11.45
N HIS A 309 -3.55 11.28 -10.18
CA HIS A 309 -4.01 12.47 -9.47
C HIS A 309 -3.36 13.72 -10.07
N ASP A 310 -4.11 14.83 -10.22
CA ASP A 310 -3.63 16.05 -10.87
C ASP A 310 -2.36 16.60 -10.21
N GLY A 311 -2.25 16.55 -8.88
CA GLY A 311 -1.05 16.97 -8.15
C GLY A 311 0.18 16.08 -8.43
N ALA A 312 -0.02 14.78 -8.62
CA ALA A 312 1.04 13.86 -9.03
C ALA A 312 1.46 14.13 -10.48
N ALA A 313 0.48 14.21 -11.37
CA ALA A 313 0.72 14.48 -12.79
C ALA A 313 1.45 15.82 -13.02
N LYS A 314 1.13 16.86 -12.25
CA LYS A 314 1.81 18.15 -12.30
C LYS A 314 3.30 18.00 -11.98
N TYR A 315 3.65 17.35 -10.87
CA TYR A 315 5.05 17.13 -10.51
C TYR A 315 5.78 16.30 -11.57
N TYR A 316 5.14 15.24 -12.10
CA TYR A 316 5.77 14.38 -13.10
C TYR A 316 6.01 15.07 -14.44
N ARG A 317 5.14 16.02 -14.85
CA ARG A 317 5.37 16.87 -16.02
C ARG A 317 6.55 17.83 -15.78
N GLU A 318 6.67 18.42 -14.60
CA GLU A 318 7.80 19.29 -14.24
C GLU A 318 9.14 18.52 -14.31
N MET A 319 9.13 17.23 -13.96
CA MET A 319 10.29 16.35 -14.04
C MET A 319 10.54 15.77 -15.43
N GLY A 320 9.59 15.91 -16.37
CA GLY A 320 9.67 15.34 -17.71
C GLY A 320 9.46 13.82 -17.76
N TRP A 321 8.80 13.22 -16.77
CA TRP A 321 8.52 11.78 -16.73
C TRP A 321 7.25 11.38 -17.48
N ILE A 322 6.33 12.31 -17.66
CA ILE A 322 5.11 12.18 -18.45
C ILE A 322 4.92 13.41 -19.34
N GLU A 323 4.02 13.29 -20.36
CA GLU A 323 3.64 14.38 -21.25
C GLU A 323 2.67 15.41 -20.63
#